data_c50665bbb25b4392f79b1860d6301a08
#
_entry.id   c50665bbb25b4392f79b1860d6301a08
#
_cell.length_a   1.000
_cell.length_b   1.000
_cell.length_c   1.000
_cell.angle_alpha   90.00
_cell.angle_beta   90.00
_cell.angle_gamma   90.00
#
_symmetry.space_group_name_H-M   'P 1'
#
loop_
_entity.id
_entity.type
_entity.pdbx_description
1 polymer ?
#
loop_
_entity_poly.entity_id
_entity_poly.type
_entity_poly.pdbx_seq_one_letter_code
_entity_poly.pdbx_strand_id
1 'polypeptide(L)'
;NGVKGEGGSTGGDSEGEAKGDGTETNPFNSVAANNYASSLASGAESDKDIYIKGKVVSVKEQYGTQYGNATFYISDDGTASGQFYVFRALYLGNVKYTSGDLLKEGDDVVVCGRVTNYMGNTPETVQGKAYLYSLNGKTVAGEGSGDEGGEVTPAGDNILANGDFELWNGSTPVNWKSASTASSATLSQRSDAHGGSYSVGVGFAESSNKRIAYKEITLKAGTYKFAFYAKSTTADPSQCRPGYVPVKSGSVGSYSYGDYASIKNSSWTLVEHEFSLSETTTVCLVVMNPKTSSYATAQEILIDDASLTTKDGGLVE
;
A
#
# COMPACT_ATOMS: atom_id res chain seq x y z
N ASN A 1 -65.54 22.03 20.73
CA ASN A 1 -64.59 22.78 19.89
C ASN A 1 -63.16 22.44 20.33
N GLY A 2 -62.51 21.56 19.58
CA GLY A 2 -61.19 21.12 19.81
C GLY A 2 -60.16 22.09 19.19
N VAL A 3 -59.08 22.29 19.89
CA VAL A 3 -57.89 22.93 19.34
C VAL A 3 -56.78 21.86 19.26
N LYS A 4 -56.35 21.56 18.04
CA LYS A 4 -55.20 20.73 17.75
C LYS A 4 -53.94 21.51 18.16
N GLY A 5 -53.11 20.88 19.00
CA GLY A 5 -51.74 21.27 19.20
C GLY A 5 -50.85 20.67 18.11
N GLU A 6 -50.24 21.48 17.29
CA GLU A 6 -49.20 21.07 16.40
C GLU A 6 -47.91 20.82 17.19
N GLY A 7 -47.47 19.58 17.23
CA GLY A 7 -46.14 19.24 17.69
C GLY A 7 -45.13 19.54 16.59
N GLY A 8 -44.26 20.52 16.85
CA GLY A 8 -43.13 20.82 15.99
C GLY A 8 -42.22 19.63 15.85
N SER A 9 -42.07 19.11 14.65
CA SER A 9 -41.02 18.20 14.26
C SER A 9 -39.72 19.02 14.19
N THR A 10 -38.83 18.81 15.12
CA THR A 10 -37.42 19.19 15.00
C THR A 10 -36.81 18.30 13.92
N GLY A 11 -36.35 18.94 12.84
CA GLY A 11 -35.67 18.26 11.74
C GLY A 11 -34.48 17.47 12.26
N GLY A 12 -34.60 16.15 12.16
CA GLY A 12 -33.45 15.28 12.26
C GLY A 12 -32.66 15.41 10.96
N ASP A 13 -31.40 15.81 11.08
CA ASP A 13 -30.44 15.61 10.02
C ASP A 13 -30.51 14.13 9.62
N SER A 14 -30.69 13.84 8.33
CA SER A 14 -30.80 12.49 7.83
C SER A 14 -29.44 11.80 8.01
N GLU A 15 -29.26 11.07 9.09
CA GLU A 15 -28.22 10.06 9.17
C GLU A 15 -28.40 9.14 7.97
N GLY A 16 -27.29 8.89 7.23
CA GLY A 16 -27.34 8.03 6.04
C GLY A 16 -27.86 6.62 6.37
N GLU A 17 -28.18 5.85 5.35
CA GLU A 17 -28.66 4.49 5.50
C GLU A 17 -27.51 3.55 5.96
N ALA A 18 -27.77 2.67 6.93
CA ALA A 18 -26.84 1.65 7.37
C ALA A 18 -26.64 0.58 6.27
N LYS A 19 -25.38 0.30 5.90
CA LYS A 19 -25.01 -0.63 4.82
C LYS A 19 -23.90 -1.57 5.26
N GLY A 20 -23.87 -2.76 4.63
CA GLY A 20 -22.88 -3.79 4.88
C GLY A 20 -23.28 -4.73 6.03
N ASP A 21 -22.49 -5.76 6.23
CA ASP A 21 -22.64 -6.76 7.30
C ASP A 21 -21.38 -6.89 8.19
N GLY A 22 -20.37 -6.02 7.96
CA GLY A 22 -19.13 -5.96 8.72
C GLY A 22 -18.12 -7.05 8.37
N THR A 23 -18.31 -7.77 7.28
CA THR A 23 -17.33 -8.71 6.74
C THR A 23 -16.36 -8.02 5.81
N GLU A 24 -15.24 -8.68 5.49
CA GLU A 24 -14.23 -8.18 4.54
C GLU A 24 -14.84 -7.90 3.17
N THR A 25 -15.69 -8.79 2.67
CA THR A 25 -16.32 -8.66 1.35
C THR A 25 -17.51 -7.70 1.33
N ASN A 26 -18.07 -7.36 2.49
CA ASN A 26 -19.19 -6.43 2.61
C ASN A 26 -19.05 -5.57 3.89
N PRO A 27 -18.06 -4.68 3.95
CA PRO A 27 -17.79 -3.87 5.14
C PRO A 27 -19.00 -3.02 5.56
N PHE A 28 -19.16 -2.80 6.85
CA PHE A 28 -20.07 -1.77 7.33
C PHE A 28 -19.67 -0.40 6.77
N ASN A 29 -20.66 0.42 6.47
CA ASN A 29 -20.44 1.86 6.39
C ASN A 29 -20.38 2.47 7.80
N SER A 30 -20.07 3.76 7.92
CA SER A 30 -19.96 4.43 9.23
C SER A 30 -21.23 4.37 10.06
N VAL A 31 -22.40 4.49 9.42
CA VAL A 31 -23.71 4.41 10.07
C VAL A 31 -23.98 3.02 10.63
N ALA A 32 -23.74 1.97 9.83
CA ALA A 32 -23.90 0.59 10.29
C ALA A 32 -22.92 0.25 11.43
N ALA A 33 -21.69 0.73 11.36
CA ALA A 33 -20.70 0.56 12.41
C ALA A 33 -21.11 1.23 13.73
N ASN A 34 -21.63 2.46 13.66
CA ASN A 34 -22.19 3.15 14.83
C ASN A 34 -23.35 2.37 15.44
N ASN A 35 -24.30 1.92 14.62
CA ASN A 35 -25.44 1.15 15.08
C ASN A 35 -25.01 -0.16 15.74
N TYR A 36 -24.10 -0.90 15.12
CA TYR A 36 -23.60 -2.15 15.65
C TYR A 36 -22.85 -1.95 16.98
N ALA A 37 -21.89 -1.02 17.02
CA ALA A 37 -21.14 -0.76 18.24
C ALA A 37 -22.03 -0.24 19.37
N SER A 38 -23.02 0.64 19.08
CA SER A 38 -23.99 1.12 20.06
C SER A 38 -24.91 0.03 20.61
N SER A 39 -25.11 -1.07 19.89
CA SER A 39 -25.90 -2.21 20.33
C SER A 39 -25.18 -3.09 21.36
N LEU A 40 -23.87 -2.93 21.50
CA LEU A 40 -23.06 -3.65 22.48
C LEU A 40 -23.29 -3.08 23.88
N ALA A 41 -23.22 -3.94 24.89
CA ALA A 41 -23.23 -3.49 26.28
C ALA A 41 -22.07 -2.51 26.53
N SER A 42 -22.26 -1.60 27.49
CA SER A 42 -21.23 -0.62 27.85
C SER A 42 -19.88 -1.27 28.13
N GLY A 43 -18.87 -0.92 27.34
CA GLY A 43 -17.51 -1.45 27.44
C GLY A 43 -17.32 -2.87 26.91
N ALA A 44 -18.37 -3.53 26.41
CA ALA A 44 -18.23 -4.83 25.76
C ALA A 44 -17.61 -4.64 24.35
N GLU A 45 -16.80 -5.61 23.96
CA GLU A 45 -16.20 -5.64 22.63
C GLU A 45 -17.02 -6.55 21.69
N SER A 46 -16.93 -6.31 20.39
CA SER A 46 -17.45 -7.25 19.39
C SER A 46 -16.82 -8.63 19.55
N ASP A 47 -17.54 -9.68 19.26
CA ASP A 47 -17.07 -11.08 19.36
C ASP A 47 -16.12 -11.47 18.21
N LYS A 48 -16.08 -10.67 17.16
CA LYS A 48 -15.23 -10.85 15.97
C LYS A 48 -14.69 -9.51 15.49
N ASP A 49 -13.70 -9.54 14.63
CA ASP A 49 -13.22 -8.36 13.92
C ASP A 49 -14.27 -7.88 12.93
N ILE A 50 -14.45 -6.58 12.86
CA ILE A 50 -15.44 -5.89 12.02
C ILE A 50 -14.67 -5.06 10.98
N TYR A 51 -15.08 -5.16 9.73
CA TYR A 51 -14.60 -4.33 8.65
C TYR A 51 -15.51 -3.13 8.46
N ILE A 52 -14.93 -1.93 8.43
CA ILE A 52 -15.66 -0.67 8.32
C ILE A 52 -15.00 0.18 7.24
N LYS A 53 -15.77 0.61 6.24
CA LYS A 53 -15.28 1.47 5.15
C LYS A 53 -15.80 2.88 5.28
N GLY A 54 -15.03 3.84 4.81
CA GLY A 54 -15.42 5.24 4.74
C GLY A 54 -14.30 6.13 4.23
N LYS A 55 -14.59 7.42 4.15
CA LYS A 55 -13.62 8.48 3.89
C LYS A 55 -13.19 9.12 5.19
N VAL A 56 -11.92 9.44 5.31
CA VAL A 56 -11.40 10.18 6.46
C VAL A 56 -12.01 11.58 6.50
N VAL A 57 -12.72 11.86 7.58
CA VAL A 57 -13.37 13.17 7.84
C VAL A 57 -12.39 14.14 8.46
N SER A 58 -11.66 13.68 9.48
CA SER A 58 -10.65 14.46 10.19
C SER A 58 -9.71 13.54 10.95
N VAL A 59 -8.44 13.94 11.04
CA VAL A 59 -7.42 13.23 11.81
C VAL A 59 -7.18 13.97 13.12
N LYS A 60 -7.49 13.32 14.24
CA LYS A 60 -7.27 13.89 15.60
C LYS A 60 -5.85 13.70 16.09
N GLU A 61 -5.29 12.54 15.81
CA GLU A 61 -3.91 12.19 16.17
C GLU A 61 -3.35 11.39 15.01
N GLN A 62 -2.35 11.95 14.30
CA GLN A 62 -1.78 11.33 13.11
C GLN A 62 -1.09 10.01 13.45
N TYR A 63 -0.19 10.03 14.40
CA TYR A 63 0.25 8.86 15.15
C TYR A 63 0.95 9.27 16.44
N GLY A 64 0.69 8.53 17.50
CA GLY A 64 1.40 8.72 18.76
C GLY A 64 2.79 8.13 18.66
N THR A 65 3.84 8.94 18.86
CA THR A 65 5.25 8.49 18.80
C THR A 65 5.55 7.33 19.76
N GLN A 66 4.81 7.22 20.85
CA GLN A 66 4.96 6.14 21.82
C GLN A 66 4.28 4.85 21.39
N TYR A 67 3.08 4.96 20.78
CA TYR A 67 2.23 3.80 20.50
C TYR A 67 2.17 3.43 19.01
N GLY A 68 2.50 4.37 18.12
CA GLY A 68 2.49 4.16 16.68
C GLY A 68 1.09 3.87 16.14
N ASN A 69 0.06 4.54 16.68
CA ASN A 69 -1.33 4.42 16.23
C ASN A 69 -1.90 5.79 15.88
N ALA A 70 -2.99 5.82 15.12
CA ALA A 70 -3.69 7.02 14.75
C ALA A 70 -5.14 7.02 15.24
N THR A 71 -5.68 8.21 15.46
CA THR A 71 -7.07 8.44 15.87
C THR A 71 -7.72 9.41 14.88
N PHE A 72 -8.84 9.01 14.29
CA PHE A 72 -9.50 9.76 13.24
C PHE A 72 -10.99 9.41 13.14
N TYR A 73 -11.74 10.20 12.37
CA TYR A 73 -13.12 9.92 12.03
C TYR A 73 -13.26 9.53 10.57
N ILE A 74 -14.21 8.65 10.30
CA ILE A 74 -14.60 8.25 8.94
C ILE A 74 -16.10 8.36 8.75
N SER A 75 -16.53 8.67 7.53
CA SER A 75 -17.94 8.65 7.12
C SER A 75 -18.06 8.23 5.65
N ASP A 76 -19.27 8.00 5.19
CA ASP A 76 -19.53 7.55 3.81
C ASP A 76 -19.10 8.57 2.76
N ASP A 77 -19.29 9.86 3.05
CA ASP A 77 -19.07 10.97 2.13
C ASP A 77 -17.92 11.91 2.52
N GLY A 78 -17.23 11.61 3.64
CA GLY A 78 -16.16 12.46 4.17
C GLY A 78 -16.66 13.68 4.96
N THR A 79 -17.97 13.79 5.22
CA THR A 79 -18.51 14.82 6.10
C THR A 79 -18.67 14.34 7.54
N ALA A 80 -18.91 15.25 8.48
CA ALA A 80 -19.08 14.90 9.89
C ALA A 80 -20.42 14.20 10.18
N SER A 81 -21.35 14.12 9.23
CA SER A 81 -22.62 13.47 9.41
C SER A 81 -22.44 11.96 9.45
N GLY A 82 -23.00 11.29 10.49
CA GLY A 82 -22.91 9.84 10.65
C GLY A 82 -21.49 9.28 10.79
N GLN A 83 -20.51 10.12 11.15
CA GLN A 83 -19.10 9.69 11.27
C GLN A 83 -18.91 8.65 12.37
N PHE A 84 -18.01 7.70 12.13
CA PHE A 84 -17.57 6.68 13.09
C PHE A 84 -16.19 7.04 13.65
N TYR A 85 -15.98 6.79 14.94
CA TYR A 85 -14.73 7.10 15.63
C TYR A 85 -13.75 5.93 15.58
N VAL A 86 -12.68 6.10 14.84
CA VAL A 86 -11.56 5.15 14.79
C VAL A 86 -10.52 5.56 15.82
N PHE A 87 -10.54 4.90 16.98
CA PHE A 87 -9.68 5.21 18.10
C PHE A 87 -8.44 4.34 18.10
N ARG A 88 -7.25 4.97 18.01
CA ARG A 88 -5.93 4.36 18.14
C ARG A 88 -5.74 3.09 17.32
N ALA A 89 -6.11 3.15 16.05
CA ALA A 89 -5.86 2.06 15.11
C ALA A 89 -4.39 2.05 14.65
N LEU A 90 -3.86 0.85 14.41
CA LEU A 90 -2.55 0.65 13.82
C LEU A 90 -2.60 0.90 12.30
N TYR A 91 -1.44 0.94 11.68
CA TYR A 91 -1.30 1.16 10.24
C TYR A 91 -1.59 -0.13 9.43
N LEU A 92 -1.48 -0.03 8.12
CA LEU A 92 -1.63 -1.16 7.19
C LEU A 92 -0.81 -2.37 7.68
N GLY A 93 -1.42 -3.57 7.66
CA GLY A 93 -0.81 -4.81 8.13
C GLY A 93 -0.73 -4.96 9.63
N ASN A 94 -1.53 -4.18 10.35
CA ASN A 94 -1.57 -4.27 11.81
C ASN A 94 -0.21 -3.97 12.46
N VAL A 95 0.56 -3.06 11.84
CA VAL A 95 1.86 -2.61 12.34
C VAL A 95 1.78 -1.17 12.83
N LYS A 96 2.78 -0.74 13.59
CA LYS A 96 2.86 0.65 14.06
C LYS A 96 3.15 1.59 12.90
N TYR A 97 2.55 2.78 12.94
CA TYR A 97 2.99 3.89 12.10
C TYR A 97 4.46 4.22 12.39
N THR A 98 5.23 4.45 11.34
CA THR A 98 6.67 4.77 11.44
C THR A 98 7.01 6.18 10.96
N SER A 99 6.06 6.88 10.31
CA SER A 99 6.19 8.27 9.88
C SER A 99 4.87 9.01 10.05
N GLY A 100 4.90 10.34 10.14
CA GLY A 100 3.70 11.18 10.20
C GLY A 100 3.07 11.40 8.82
N ASP A 101 1.90 12.03 8.80
CA ASP A 101 1.17 12.45 7.60
C ASP A 101 0.77 11.31 6.64
N LEU A 102 0.54 10.12 7.17
CA LEU A 102 0.12 8.96 6.38
C LEU A 102 -1.39 8.93 6.11
N LEU A 103 -2.19 9.66 6.89
CA LEU A 103 -3.62 9.83 6.71
C LEU A 103 -3.94 11.28 6.39
N LYS A 104 -4.84 11.48 5.44
CA LYS A 104 -5.35 12.81 5.04
C LYS A 104 -6.87 12.80 5.02
N GLU A 105 -7.47 13.96 5.22
CA GLU A 105 -8.90 14.15 4.99
C GLU A 105 -9.25 13.80 3.54
N GLY A 106 -10.31 13.01 3.37
CA GLY A 106 -10.75 12.51 2.07
C GLY A 106 -10.16 11.16 1.65
N ASP A 107 -9.16 10.63 2.37
CA ASP A 107 -8.64 9.30 2.09
C ASP A 107 -9.73 8.22 2.21
N ASP A 108 -9.78 7.30 1.27
CA ASP A 108 -10.64 6.12 1.32
C ASP A 108 -9.97 5.04 2.19
N VAL A 109 -10.66 4.59 3.23
CA VAL A 109 -10.12 3.59 4.15
C VAL A 109 -11.08 2.44 4.38
N VAL A 110 -10.51 1.26 4.65
CA VAL A 110 -11.18 0.16 5.33
C VAL A 110 -10.43 -0.10 6.64
N VAL A 111 -11.12 -0.06 7.75
CA VAL A 111 -10.60 -0.38 9.08
C VAL A 111 -11.07 -1.78 9.46
N CYS A 112 -10.16 -2.60 9.98
CA CYS A 112 -10.47 -3.93 10.51
C CYS A 112 -10.13 -4.01 11.98
N GLY A 113 -11.02 -4.55 12.80
CA GLY A 113 -10.73 -4.81 14.21
C GLY A 113 -11.96 -4.89 15.11
N ARG A 114 -11.71 -4.93 16.40
CA ARG A 114 -12.77 -4.96 17.41
C ARG A 114 -13.36 -3.57 17.59
N VAL A 115 -14.68 -3.54 17.82
CA VAL A 115 -15.41 -2.32 18.15
C VAL A 115 -16.06 -2.45 19.51
N THR A 116 -16.35 -1.33 20.14
CA THR A 116 -16.96 -1.26 21.47
C THR A 116 -17.92 -0.07 21.56
N ASN A 117 -18.82 -0.13 22.53
CA ASN A 117 -19.58 1.01 23.00
C ASN A 117 -18.89 1.55 24.27
N TYR A 118 -17.83 2.34 24.08
CA TYR A 118 -17.06 2.85 25.19
C TYR A 118 -17.93 3.72 26.11
N MET A 119 -17.93 3.40 27.41
CA MET A 119 -18.77 4.03 28.44
C MET A 119 -20.29 4.02 28.15
N GLY A 120 -20.74 3.21 27.18
CA GLY A 120 -22.16 3.09 26.81
C GLY A 120 -22.70 4.21 25.92
N ASN A 121 -21.87 5.11 25.46
CA ASN A 121 -22.27 6.27 24.65
C ASN A 121 -21.28 6.68 23.56
N THR A 122 -20.19 5.95 23.41
CA THR A 122 -19.15 6.26 22.42
C THR A 122 -18.82 5.02 21.60
N PRO A 123 -19.47 4.83 20.43
CA PRO A 123 -19.12 3.80 19.47
C PRO A 123 -17.72 4.08 18.91
N GLU A 124 -16.81 3.14 19.05
CA GLU A 124 -15.43 3.30 18.58
C GLU A 124 -14.72 1.96 18.35
N THR A 125 -13.55 2.00 17.72
CA THR A 125 -12.64 0.85 17.68
C THR A 125 -11.94 0.65 19.03
N VAL A 126 -11.57 -0.59 19.34
CA VAL A 126 -10.84 -0.93 20.57
C VAL A 126 -9.34 -0.68 20.36
N GLN A 127 -8.74 0.12 21.22
CA GLN A 127 -7.30 0.39 21.21
C GLN A 127 -6.47 -0.91 21.17
N GLY A 128 -5.53 -0.98 20.22
CA GLY A 128 -4.64 -2.13 20.06
C GLY A 128 -5.27 -3.36 19.42
N LYS A 129 -6.54 -3.26 18.99
CA LYS A 129 -7.28 -4.34 18.33
C LYS A 129 -7.92 -3.90 17.01
N ALA A 130 -7.46 -2.79 16.44
CA ALA A 130 -7.91 -2.29 15.15
C ALA A 130 -6.74 -1.73 14.35
N TYR A 131 -6.83 -1.82 13.04
CA TYR A 131 -5.82 -1.35 12.11
C TYR A 131 -6.44 -0.95 10.77
N LEU A 132 -5.70 -0.20 9.97
CA LEU A 132 -6.06 0.05 8.59
C LEU A 132 -5.90 -1.23 7.78
N TYR A 133 -6.99 -1.79 7.31
CA TYR A 133 -6.98 -2.91 6.38
C TYR A 133 -6.62 -2.44 4.97
N SER A 134 -7.19 -1.29 4.54
CA SER A 134 -6.79 -0.64 3.30
C SER A 134 -6.77 0.88 3.44
N LEU A 135 -5.93 1.53 2.64
CA LEU A 135 -5.81 2.98 2.50
C LEU A 135 -5.73 3.31 1.00
N ASN A 136 -6.74 4.04 0.48
CA ASN A 136 -6.85 4.38 -0.95
C ASN A 136 -6.73 3.15 -1.87
N GLY A 137 -7.38 2.05 -1.47
CA GLY A 137 -7.36 0.79 -2.21
C GLY A 137 -6.13 -0.10 -1.99
N LYS A 138 -5.16 0.35 -1.20
CA LYS A 138 -3.95 -0.42 -0.88
C LYS A 138 -4.11 -1.19 0.42
N THR A 139 -3.79 -2.48 0.38
CA THR A 139 -3.60 -3.34 1.54
C THR A 139 -2.10 -3.62 1.73
N VAL A 140 -1.71 -4.26 2.85
CA VAL A 140 -0.29 -4.59 3.10
C VAL A 140 0.28 -5.57 2.10
N ALA A 141 -0.56 -6.41 1.52
CA ALA A 141 -0.14 -7.47 0.61
C ALA A 141 -0.01 -7.02 -0.85
N GLY A 142 -0.12 -5.72 -1.16
CA GLY A 142 0.02 -5.23 -2.54
C GLY A 142 -1.10 -5.72 -3.47
N GLU A 143 -2.27 -6.05 -2.95
CA GLU A 143 -3.43 -6.42 -3.76
C GLU A 143 -4.31 -5.21 -4.05
N GLY A 144 -4.10 -4.65 -5.24
CA GLY A 144 -5.11 -3.82 -5.89
C GLY A 144 -6.17 -4.73 -6.49
N SER A 145 -7.41 -4.65 -5.99
CA SER A 145 -8.58 -5.29 -6.58
C SER A 145 -8.90 -4.67 -7.93
N GLY A 146 -8.80 -5.43 -9.00
CA GLY A 146 -9.19 -5.01 -10.36
C GLY A 146 -8.99 -6.13 -11.37
N ASP A 147 -9.96 -7.01 -11.43
CA ASP A 147 -10.52 -7.75 -12.56
C ASP A 147 -9.64 -8.56 -13.52
N GLU A 148 -9.92 -9.87 -13.44
CA GLU A 148 -9.90 -10.94 -14.44
C GLU A 148 -8.57 -11.49 -14.99
N GLY A 149 -8.27 -12.72 -14.58
CA GLY A 149 -7.73 -13.74 -15.47
C GLY A 149 -6.30 -14.18 -15.23
N GLY A 150 -6.08 -15.02 -14.24
CA GLY A 150 -4.84 -15.79 -14.12
C GLY A 150 -4.67 -16.35 -12.72
N GLU A 151 -4.65 -17.66 -12.60
CA GLU A 151 -4.47 -18.39 -11.35
C GLU A 151 -3.16 -17.95 -10.65
N VAL A 152 -3.27 -16.99 -9.71
CA VAL A 152 -2.14 -16.55 -8.89
C VAL A 152 -2.15 -17.38 -7.63
N THR A 153 -1.23 -18.31 -7.52
CA THR A 153 -0.92 -18.98 -6.26
C THR A 153 -0.52 -17.91 -5.24
N PRO A 154 -1.10 -17.87 -4.02
CA PRO A 154 -0.73 -16.90 -3.01
C PRO A 154 0.77 -17.01 -2.73
N ALA A 155 1.53 -16.05 -3.17
CA ALA A 155 2.89 -15.87 -2.74
C ALA A 155 2.84 -15.28 -1.32
N GLY A 156 3.75 -15.67 -0.43
CA GLY A 156 3.84 -15.14 0.93
C GLY A 156 3.92 -13.61 0.98
N ASP A 157 3.99 -13.04 2.19
CA ASP A 157 4.03 -11.60 2.41
C ASP A 157 5.12 -10.91 1.59
N ASN A 158 4.82 -9.72 1.08
CA ASN A 158 5.80 -8.92 0.35
C ASN A 158 6.95 -8.50 1.29
N ILE A 159 8.16 -8.91 0.95
CA ILE A 159 9.38 -8.57 1.70
C ILE A 159 9.76 -7.08 1.53
N LEU A 160 9.37 -6.45 0.42
CA LEU A 160 9.74 -5.08 0.11
C LEU A 160 8.84 -4.08 0.82
N ALA A 161 9.43 -3.14 1.53
CA ALA A 161 8.73 -1.97 2.03
C ALA A 161 8.77 -0.84 0.98
N ASN A 162 7.65 -0.10 0.81
CA ASN A 162 7.55 0.97 -0.18
C ASN A 162 7.81 0.49 -1.63
N GLY A 163 7.32 -0.71 -1.96
CA GLY A 163 7.32 -1.19 -3.34
C GLY A 163 6.33 -0.45 -4.22
N ASP A 164 5.35 0.19 -3.61
CA ASP A 164 4.33 1.04 -4.20
C ASP A 164 4.78 2.50 -4.42
N PHE A 165 6.02 2.84 -4.10
CA PHE A 165 6.66 4.15 -4.31
C PHE A 165 5.87 5.36 -3.80
N GLU A 166 5.09 5.21 -2.74
CA GLU A 166 4.33 6.32 -2.16
C GLU A 166 5.13 7.16 -1.16
N LEU A 167 6.22 6.60 -0.60
CA LEU A 167 7.06 7.28 0.37
C LEU A 167 8.34 7.79 -0.28
N TRP A 168 8.58 9.10 -0.18
CA TRP A 168 9.72 9.77 -0.79
C TRP A 168 10.51 10.60 0.22
N ASN A 169 11.83 10.63 0.03
CA ASN A 169 12.73 11.56 0.71
C ASN A 169 13.42 12.43 -0.36
N GLY A 170 12.86 13.63 -0.55
CA GLY A 170 13.28 14.49 -1.67
C GLY A 170 13.00 13.83 -3.02
N SER A 171 14.01 13.60 -3.81
CA SER A 171 13.92 12.98 -5.15
C SER A 171 14.11 11.44 -5.14
N THR A 172 14.22 10.83 -3.96
CA THR A 172 14.52 9.40 -3.85
C THR A 172 13.41 8.67 -3.12
N PRO A 173 12.87 7.55 -3.66
CA PRO A 173 11.88 6.76 -2.93
C PRO A 173 12.52 6.10 -1.71
N VAL A 174 11.81 6.09 -0.60
CA VAL A 174 12.28 5.45 0.64
C VAL A 174 12.56 3.97 0.39
N ASN A 175 13.69 3.46 0.88
CA ASN A 175 14.24 2.11 0.69
C ASN A 175 14.78 1.81 -0.73
N TRP A 176 14.67 2.72 -1.66
CA TRP A 176 15.20 2.57 -3.01
C TRP A 176 16.33 3.58 -3.26
N LYS A 177 17.18 3.25 -4.20
CA LYS A 177 18.31 4.10 -4.60
C LYS A 177 18.61 3.91 -6.08
N SER A 178 19.28 4.86 -6.70
CA SER A 178 19.97 4.57 -7.95
C SER A 178 21.11 3.58 -7.66
N ALA A 179 21.41 2.67 -8.59
CA ALA A 179 22.49 1.72 -8.39
C ALA A 179 23.82 2.45 -8.18
N SER A 180 24.61 2.00 -7.23
CA SER A 180 25.85 2.63 -6.76
C SER A 180 27.05 2.41 -7.68
N THR A 181 26.85 2.34 -9.00
CA THR A 181 27.87 2.13 -10.01
C THR A 181 27.79 3.22 -11.09
N ALA A 182 28.68 3.20 -12.07
CA ALA A 182 28.60 4.07 -13.25
C ALA A 182 27.26 3.97 -14.02
N SER A 183 26.42 3.02 -13.66
CA SER A 183 25.09 2.80 -14.22
C SER A 183 23.96 3.36 -13.37
N SER A 184 24.23 4.22 -12.40
CA SER A 184 23.21 4.90 -11.62
C SER A 184 22.23 5.68 -12.50
N ALA A 185 20.95 5.64 -12.17
CA ALA A 185 19.89 6.36 -12.86
C ALA A 185 19.53 7.65 -12.13
N THR A 186 19.02 8.64 -12.85
CA THR A 186 18.19 9.68 -12.23
C THR A 186 16.86 9.08 -11.87
N LEU A 187 16.44 9.22 -10.62
CA LEU A 187 15.12 8.80 -10.14
C LEU A 187 14.20 10.02 -10.06
N SER A 188 12.95 9.85 -10.43
CA SER A 188 11.97 10.92 -10.47
C SER A 188 10.61 10.42 -9.94
N GLN A 189 9.98 11.20 -9.09
CA GLN A 189 8.59 10.96 -8.70
C GLN A 189 7.67 11.29 -9.87
N ARG A 190 6.76 10.39 -10.19
CA ARG A 190 5.79 10.54 -11.29
C ARG A 190 4.37 10.31 -10.80
N SER A 191 3.43 11.08 -11.31
CA SER A 191 2.00 10.94 -11.01
C SER A 191 1.27 9.97 -11.95
N ASP A 192 1.90 9.49 -13.02
CA ASP A 192 1.41 8.35 -13.78
C ASP A 192 1.79 7.08 -13.00
N ALA A 193 0.86 6.52 -12.26
CA ALA A 193 1.03 5.41 -11.35
C ALA A 193 0.15 4.23 -11.75
N HIS A 194 0.61 3.01 -11.47
CA HIS A 194 -0.21 1.81 -11.59
C HIS A 194 -1.18 1.71 -10.43
N GLY A 195 -0.67 1.90 -9.21
CA GLY A 195 -1.44 2.01 -7.97
C GLY A 195 -1.15 3.33 -7.24
N GLY A 196 -2.07 3.78 -6.40
CA GLY A 196 -1.86 4.97 -5.56
C GLY A 196 -1.69 6.28 -6.33
N SER A 197 -0.75 7.11 -5.87
CA SER A 197 -0.54 8.48 -6.36
C SER A 197 0.77 8.65 -7.14
N TYR A 198 1.74 7.79 -6.91
CA TYR A 198 3.08 7.95 -7.44
C TYR A 198 3.69 6.65 -7.96
N SER A 199 4.50 6.76 -8.96
CA SER A 199 5.44 5.75 -9.43
C SER A 199 6.84 6.34 -9.46
N VAL A 200 7.85 5.51 -9.69
CA VAL A 200 9.23 5.96 -9.90
C VAL A 200 9.59 5.96 -11.37
N GLY A 201 10.03 7.11 -11.87
CA GLY A 201 10.69 7.23 -13.15
C GLY A 201 12.16 6.85 -13.03
N VAL A 202 12.62 5.91 -13.86
CA VAL A 202 14.01 5.49 -13.96
C VAL A 202 14.59 6.07 -15.24
N GLY A 203 15.50 7.01 -15.10
CA GLY A 203 16.15 7.69 -16.23
C GLY A 203 16.97 6.75 -17.10
N PHE A 204 17.38 7.23 -18.25
CA PHE A 204 18.12 6.47 -19.26
C PHE A 204 19.42 7.15 -19.67
N ALA A 205 20.26 6.40 -20.39
CA ALA A 205 21.36 6.96 -21.16
C ALA A 205 21.60 6.10 -22.41
N GLU A 206 22.02 6.76 -23.49
CA GLU A 206 22.26 6.09 -24.77
C GLU A 206 23.43 5.10 -24.74
N SER A 207 24.44 5.40 -23.93
CA SER A 207 25.70 4.64 -23.89
C SER A 207 25.80 3.66 -22.72
N SER A 208 24.90 3.70 -21.76
CA SER A 208 24.99 2.86 -20.55
C SER A 208 23.63 2.45 -20.01
N ASN A 209 23.55 1.22 -19.54
CA ASN A 209 22.36 0.74 -18.83
C ASN A 209 22.21 1.50 -17.50
N LYS A 210 20.98 1.88 -17.18
CA LYS A 210 20.66 2.58 -15.93
C LYS A 210 19.80 1.68 -15.04
N ARG A 211 19.94 1.84 -13.73
CA ARG A 211 19.28 0.94 -12.77
C ARG A 211 18.76 1.69 -11.56
N ILE A 212 17.56 1.29 -11.13
CA ILE A 212 17.09 1.48 -9.76
C ILE A 212 17.42 0.23 -8.97
N ALA A 213 17.76 0.38 -7.71
CA ALA A 213 18.03 -0.73 -6.81
C ALA A 213 17.24 -0.58 -5.50
N TYR A 214 16.77 -1.68 -4.95
CA TYR A 214 16.32 -1.73 -3.56
C TYR A 214 17.52 -1.66 -2.61
N LYS A 215 17.32 -1.18 -1.40
CA LYS A 215 18.36 -1.23 -0.36
C LYS A 215 18.91 -2.65 -0.17
N GLU A 216 20.06 -2.77 0.44
CA GLU A 216 20.62 -4.07 0.80
C GLU A 216 19.72 -4.81 1.78
N ILE A 217 19.41 -6.06 1.45
CA ILE A 217 18.68 -6.99 2.28
C ILE A 217 19.41 -8.33 2.32
N THR A 218 19.39 -9.00 3.46
CA THR A 218 19.97 -10.34 3.59
C THR A 218 18.83 -11.36 3.52
N LEU A 219 18.88 -12.21 2.51
CA LEU A 219 17.90 -13.25 2.24
C LEU A 219 18.46 -14.62 2.60
N LYS A 220 17.64 -15.47 3.23
CA LYS A 220 17.94 -16.89 3.45
C LYS A 220 18.03 -17.63 2.13
N ALA A 221 18.66 -18.82 2.10
CA ALA A 221 18.53 -19.72 0.95
C ALA A 221 17.04 -19.99 0.65
N GLY A 222 16.68 -20.06 -0.63
CA GLY A 222 15.29 -20.25 -1.05
C GLY A 222 15.03 -19.71 -2.45
N THR A 223 13.80 -19.89 -2.91
CA THR A 223 13.31 -19.40 -4.20
C THR A 223 12.44 -18.17 -3.98
N TYR A 224 12.71 -17.16 -4.77
CA TYR A 224 12.11 -15.81 -4.67
C TYR A 224 11.49 -15.42 -5.99
N LYS A 225 10.37 -14.71 -5.91
CA LYS A 225 9.72 -14.08 -7.04
C LYS A 225 9.75 -12.57 -6.85
N PHE A 226 10.49 -11.88 -7.72
CA PHE A 226 10.50 -10.43 -7.82
C PHE A 226 9.55 -10.01 -8.93
N ALA A 227 8.58 -9.17 -8.60
CA ALA A 227 7.57 -8.69 -9.54
C ALA A 227 7.39 -7.18 -9.38
N PHE A 228 7.02 -6.51 -10.46
CA PHE A 228 6.67 -5.09 -10.50
C PHE A 228 5.88 -4.77 -11.75
N TYR A 229 5.18 -3.66 -11.75
CA TYR A 229 4.59 -3.10 -12.96
C TYR A 229 5.53 -2.10 -13.61
N ALA A 230 5.60 -2.13 -14.93
CA ALA A 230 6.45 -1.23 -15.71
C ALA A 230 5.71 -0.64 -16.91
N LYS A 231 6.06 0.60 -17.26
CA LYS A 231 5.48 1.36 -18.35
C LYS A 231 6.54 2.21 -19.03
N SER A 232 6.52 2.30 -20.34
CA SER A 232 7.35 3.27 -21.05
C SER A 232 6.69 4.65 -21.08
N THR A 233 7.46 5.71 -21.31
CA THR A 233 6.96 7.09 -21.19
C THR A 233 6.64 7.76 -22.51
N THR A 234 7.33 7.41 -23.59
CA THR A 234 7.24 8.17 -24.85
C THR A 234 6.85 7.32 -26.06
N ALA A 235 7.34 6.10 -26.17
CA ALA A 235 7.10 5.27 -27.36
C ALA A 235 7.25 3.78 -27.09
N ASP A 236 6.59 2.99 -27.94
CA ASP A 236 6.81 1.55 -28.08
C ASP A 236 7.74 1.29 -29.29
N PRO A 237 8.52 0.19 -29.30
CA PRO A 237 8.77 -0.68 -28.16
C PRO A 237 9.78 -0.11 -27.19
N SER A 238 9.68 -0.47 -25.92
CA SER A 238 10.70 -0.28 -24.91
C SER A 238 10.81 -1.55 -24.07
N GLN A 239 11.85 -1.64 -23.26
CA GLN A 239 12.11 -2.82 -22.45
C GLN A 239 12.71 -2.44 -21.09
N CYS A 240 12.50 -3.33 -20.13
CA CYS A 240 13.23 -3.32 -18.86
C CYS A 240 13.74 -4.72 -18.54
N ARG A 241 14.61 -4.84 -17.55
CA ARG A 241 15.14 -6.13 -17.14
C ARG A 241 15.24 -6.23 -15.62
N PRO A 242 14.53 -7.19 -15.01
CA PRO A 242 14.64 -7.46 -13.57
C PRO A 242 15.91 -8.23 -13.25
N GLY A 243 16.37 -8.10 -12.02
CA GLY A 243 17.48 -8.89 -11.53
C GLY A 243 17.84 -8.58 -10.09
N TYR A 244 18.95 -9.11 -9.66
CA TYR A 244 19.57 -8.78 -8.38
C TYR A 244 21.09 -8.73 -8.50
N VAL A 245 21.71 -8.16 -7.49
CA VAL A 245 23.17 -8.14 -7.38
C VAL A 245 23.57 -8.50 -5.95
N PRO A 246 24.48 -9.48 -5.76
CA PRO A 246 24.99 -9.80 -4.44
C PRO A 246 25.95 -8.72 -3.95
N VAL A 247 25.95 -8.49 -2.64
CA VAL A 247 26.82 -7.52 -1.97
C VAL A 247 27.66 -8.25 -0.94
N LYS A 248 28.97 -8.15 -1.01
CA LYS A 248 29.92 -8.68 -0.03
C LYS A 248 30.77 -7.55 0.53
N SER A 249 30.77 -7.38 1.86
CA SER A 249 31.57 -6.35 2.55
C SER A 249 31.42 -4.95 1.94
N GLY A 250 30.17 -4.59 1.59
CA GLY A 250 29.86 -3.31 0.96
C GLY A 250 30.23 -3.19 -0.51
N SER A 251 30.77 -4.25 -1.12
CA SER A 251 31.12 -4.27 -2.55
C SER A 251 30.08 -5.02 -3.35
N VAL A 252 29.62 -4.39 -4.43
CA VAL A 252 28.64 -4.95 -5.37
C VAL A 252 29.31 -5.98 -6.27
N GLY A 253 28.74 -7.17 -6.34
CA GLY A 253 29.20 -8.25 -7.22
C GLY A 253 28.71 -8.12 -8.66
N SER A 254 28.60 -9.25 -9.35
CA SER A 254 28.02 -9.30 -10.70
C SER A 254 26.50 -9.37 -10.66
N TYR A 255 25.86 -8.64 -11.58
CA TYR A 255 24.40 -8.67 -11.72
C TYR A 255 23.93 -10.03 -12.24
N SER A 256 22.89 -10.57 -11.60
CA SER A 256 22.14 -11.72 -12.08
C SER A 256 20.78 -11.22 -12.59
N TYR A 257 20.51 -11.43 -13.87
CA TYR A 257 19.32 -10.91 -14.52
C TYR A 257 18.37 -12.02 -14.97
N GLY A 258 17.07 -11.70 -14.91
CA GLY A 258 16.03 -12.40 -15.66
C GLY A 258 16.04 -12.02 -17.14
N ASP A 259 14.95 -12.38 -17.81
CA ASP A 259 14.74 -12.01 -19.21
C ASP A 259 14.41 -10.53 -19.36
N TYR A 260 14.61 -10.00 -20.57
CA TYR A 260 14.12 -8.70 -20.93
C TYR A 260 12.60 -8.72 -21.08
N ALA A 261 11.91 -7.78 -20.46
CA ALA A 261 10.47 -7.62 -20.57
C ALA A 261 10.14 -6.46 -21.53
N SER A 262 9.30 -6.73 -22.52
CA SER A 262 8.72 -5.69 -23.38
C SER A 262 7.66 -4.92 -22.61
N ILE A 263 7.75 -3.60 -22.64
CA ILE A 263 6.81 -2.70 -21.97
C ILE A 263 6.24 -1.68 -22.96
N LYS A 264 5.06 -1.17 -22.63
CA LYS A 264 4.28 -0.26 -23.49
C LYS A 264 4.06 1.08 -22.79
N ASN A 265 3.79 2.13 -23.58
CA ASN A 265 3.40 3.44 -23.05
C ASN A 265 1.88 3.57 -22.86
N SER A 266 1.09 2.69 -23.47
CA SER A 266 -0.37 2.70 -23.41
C SER A 266 -0.95 1.99 -22.18
N SER A 267 -0.17 1.13 -21.53
CA SER A 267 -0.62 0.32 -20.39
C SER A 267 0.56 -0.15 -19.53
N TRP A 268 0.28 -0.36 -18.26
CA TRP A 268 1.20 -1.00 -17.34
C TRP A 268 1.35 -2.48 -17.69
N THR A 269 2.56 -3.00 -17.56
CA THR A 269 2.91 -4.41 -17.84
C THR A 269 3.47 -5.03 -16.57
N LEU A 270 2.88 -6.13 -16.12
CA LEU A 270 3.45 -6.93 -15.04
C LEU A 270 4.73 -7.63 -15.53
N VAL A 271 5.81 -7.44 -14.80
CA VAL A 271 7.11 -8.07 -15.03
C VAL A 271 7.45 -8.94 -13.84
N GLU A 272 7.75 -10.19 -14.08
CA GLU A 272 8.06 -11.17 -13.04
C GLU A 272 9.42 -11.83 -13.31
N HIS A 273 10.15 -12.09 -12.24
CA HIS A 273 11.45 -12.78 -12.28
C HIS A 273 11.61 -13.70 -11.08
N GLU A 274 11.69 -14.97 -11.33
CA GLU A 274 11.99 -15.98 -10.31
C GLU A 274 13.49 -16.24 -10.25
N PHE A 275 14.06 -16.30 -9.06
CA PHE A 275 15.46 -16.65 -8.82
C PHE A 275 15.62 -17.45 -7.53
N SER A 276 16.71 -18.22 -7.45
CA SER A 276 17.02 -19.01 -6.25
C SER A 276 18.37 -18.64 -5.68
N LEU A 277 18.45 -18.62 -4.36
CA LEU A 277 19.68 -18.48 -3.59
C LEU A 277 19.99 -19.80 -2.90
N SER A 278 21.19 -20.35 -3.13
CA SER A 278 21.63 -21.61 -2.53
C SER A 278 22.11 -21.45 -1.09
N GLU A 279 22.41 -20.23 -0.68
CA GLU A 279 22.88 -19.88 0.66
C GLU A 279 22.37 -18.50 1.07
N THR A 280 22.42 -18.20 2.35
CA THR A 280 22.11 -16.85 2.86
C THR A 280 22.99 -15.81 2.17
N THR A 281 22.37 -14.84 1.51
CA THR A 281 23.06 -13.86 0.66
C THR A 281 22.50 -12.47 0.86
N THR A 282 23.37 -11.48 1.01
CA THR A 282 22.97 -10.07 0.97
C THR A 282 22.90 -9.61 -0.48
N VAL A 283 21.75 -9.03 -0.86
CA VAL A 283 21.47 -8.61 -2.24
C VAL A 283 20.82 -7.23 -2.29
N CYS A 284 20.95 -6.56 -3.44
CA CYS A 284 20.05 -5.51 -3.89
C CYS A 284 19.23 -6.06 -5.06
N LEU A 285 17.91 -5.92 -5.02
CA LEU A 285 17.08 -6.12 -6.21
C LEU A 285 17.29 -4.94 -7.16
N VAL A 286 17.24 -5.19 -8.45
CA VAL A 286 17.45 -4.14 -9.46
C VAL A 286 16.44 -4.24 -10.59
N VAL A 287 16.07 -3.08 -11.14
CA VAL A 287 15.40 -2.98 -12.43
C VAL A 287 16.28 -2.16 -13.34
N MET A 288 16.67 -2.74 -14.47
CA MET A 288 17.52 -2.10 -15.47
C MET A 288 16.67 -1.46 -16.55
N ASN A 289 16.95 -0.19 -16.82
CA ASN A 289 16.54 0.50 -18.04
C ASN A 289 17.69 0.42 -19.05
N PRO A 290 17.53 -0.37 -20.14
CA PRO A 290 18.63 -0.68 -21.06
C PRO A 290 19.02 0.51 -21.94
N LYS A 291 20.27 0.54 -22.36
CA LYS A 291 20.80 1.53 -23.31
C LYS A 291 20.26 1.29 -24.73
N THR A 292 20.23 2.32 -25.56
CA THR A 292 19.72 2.25 -26.95
C THR A 292 20.42 1.21 -27.83
N SER A 293 21.72 0.99 -27.64
CA SER A 293 22.44 -0.04 -28.39
C SER A 293 21.95 -1.46 -28.16
N SER A 294 21.15 -1.68 -27.11
CA SER A 294 20.55 -2.97 -26.80
C SER A 294 19.10 -3.08 -27.31
N TYR A 295 18.37 -1.95 -27.42
CA TYR A 295 16.98 -1.90 -27.80
C TYR A 295 16.61 -0.60 -28.52
N ALA A 296 15.45 -0.62 -29.19
CA ALA A 296 15.06 0.39 -30.16
C ALA A 296 14.89 1.80 -29.60
N THR A 297 14.49 1.97 -28.34
CA THR A 297 14.17 3.30 -27.79
C THR A 297 14.66 3.44 -26.37
N ALA A 298 15.70 4.29 -26.17
CA ALA A 298 16.08 4.70 -24.83
C ALA A 298 15.17 5.83 -24.36
N GLN A 299 14.52 5.61 -23.23
CA GLN A 299 13.58 6.54 -22.63
C GLN A 299 13.49 6.27 -21.13
N GLU A 300 12.99 7.25 -20.38
CA GLU A 300 12.58 7.00 -19.00
C GLU A 300 11.53 5.89 -18.99
N ILE A 301 11.62 4.98 -18.04
CA ILE A 301 10.60 3.98 -17.75
C ILE A 301 10.02 4.23 -16.38
N LEU A 302 8.75 3.91 -16.20
CA LEU A 302 8.06 3.98 -14.92
C LEU A 302 8.02 2.58 -14.31
N ILE A 303 8.23 2.51 -12.99
CA ILE A 303 8.14 1.29 -12.19
C ILE A 303 7.20 1.55 -11.04
N ASP A 304 6.34 0.58 -10.74
CA ASP A 304 5.37 0.67 -9.64
C ASP A 304 5.04 -0.71 -9.07
N ASP A 305 4.42 -0.73 -7.89
CA ASP A 305 3.91 -1.92 -7.19
C ASP A 305 4.89 -3.10 -7.18
N ALA A 306 6.13 -2.82 -6.76
CA ALA A 306 7.18 -3.82 -6.67
C ALA A 306 6.99 -4.73 -5.45
N SER A 307 7.21 -6.03 -5.64
CA SER A 307 7.10 -7.05 -4.61
C SER A 307 8.20 -8.09 -4.70
N LEU A 308 8.63 -8.61 -3.57
CA LEU A 308 9.46 -9.79 -3.46
C LEU A 308 8.77 -10.78 -2.53
N THR A 309 8.45 -11.94 -3.04
CA THR A 309 7.75 -13.01 -2.30
C THR A 309 8.53 -14.30 -2.32
N THR A 310 8.29 -15.18 -1.37
CA THR A 310 8.95 -16.49 -1.27
C THR A 310 8.06 -17.50 -0.55
N LYS A 311 8.24 -18.79 -0.86
CA LYS A 311 7.57 -19.89 -0.16
C LYS A 311 8.49 -20.58 0.85
N ASP A 312 9.80 -20.50 0.66
CA ASP A 312 10.79 -21.31 1.36
C ASP A 312 12.02 -20.51 1.85
N GLY A 313 12.07 -19.22 1.53
CA GLY A 313 13.14 -18.30 1.94
C GLY A 313 12.70 -17.33 3.06
N GLY A 314 13.15 -16.10 2.97
CA GLY A 314 12.77 -14.99 3.87
C GLY A 314 13.93 -14.07 4.20
N LEU A 315 13.63 -12.97 4.93
CA LEU A 315 14.65 -12.09 5.48
C LEU A 315 15.42 -12.76 6.63
N VAL A 316 16.68 -12.45 6.73
CA VAL A 316 17.45 -12.65 7.96
C VAL A 316 17.17 -11.47 8.88
N GLU A 317 16.66 -11.75 10.07
CA GLU A 317 16.44 -10.77 11.14
C GLU A 317 17.75 -10.26 11.73
#